data_1b94da2980ab09f35c91da8e9bad0c90
#
_entry.id   1b94da2980ab09f35c91da8e9bad0c90
#
_cell.length_a   1.000
_cell.length_b   1.000
_cell.length_c   1.000
_cell.angle_alpha   90.00
_cell.angle_beta   90.00
_cell.angle_gamma   90.00
#
_symmetry.space_group_name_H-M   'P 1'
#
loop_
_entity.id
_entity.type
_entity.pdbx_description
1 polymer ?
#
loop_
_entity_poly.entity_id
_entity_poly.type
_entity_poly.pdbx_seq_one_letter_code
_entity_poly.pdbx_strand_id
1 'polypeptide(L)'
;MSCVTVNAYAKINLSLDVVGKRADGYHLMDMVMQSVSLCDTLQIARTEKDVSFSCSDQSLPQGSDNLAVRAASAFFKAAGIAGGASVRLIKRIPSGAGMAGGSADAAAVLVGLNALYETALSQEELCALGLTLGADVPFCLTGGTARVTGIGEVIEPLPNLPPCFFAAVKPLFSISTKEAFARFDCGEIAARPDTSAVCRAARKGDLILLGQNLCNVFEQTETAPVLQKVKQTLLSCGAYGAVMTGSGSVIYGLFPNRKQAEAAADAVRRFGKESLVFTPVPHGASIASKHQTVE
;
A
#
# COMPACT_ATOMS: atom_id res chain seq x y z
N MET A 1 -28.49 -1.62 -13.94
CA MET A 1 -27.84 -1.95 -12.62
C MET A 1 -26.83 -0.85 -12.28
N SER A 2 -26.85 -0.32 -11.05
CA SER A 2 -25.87 0.68 -10.62
C SER A 2 -24.49 0.04 -10.44
N CYS A 3 -23.46 0.70 -10.95
CA CYS A 3 -22.07 0.21 -10.92
C CYS A 3 -21.12 1.38 -10.61
N VAL A 4 -20.07 1.12 -9.85
CA VAL A 4 -18.99 2.07 -9.59
C VAL A 4 -17.65 1.45 -9.98
N THR A 5 -16.75 2.29 -10.48
CA THR A 5 -15.33 1.93 -10.67
C THR A 5 -14.52 2.65 -9.62
N VAL A 6 -13.67 1.91 -8.90
CA VAL A 6 -12.83 2.42 -7.82
C VAL A 6 -11.37 2.11 -8.10
N ASN A 7 -10.50 3.08 -7.92
CA ASN A 7 -9.05 2.91 -7.94
C ASN A 7 -8.55 2.58 -6.53
N ALA A 8 -7.80 1.49 -6.41
CA ALA A 8 -7.17 1.00 -5.20
C ALA A 8 -5.67 1.31 -5.26
N TYR A 9 -5.23 2.42 -4.67
CA TYR A 9 -3.85 2.86 -4.77
C TYR A 9 -2.92 2.09 -3.85
N ALA A 10 -1.76 1.70 -4.37
CA ALA A 10 -0.69 1.13 -3.60
C ALA A 10 -0.09 2.13 -2.61
N LYS A 11 0.61 1.63 -1.60
CA LYS A 11 1.45 2.45 -0.71
C LYS A 11 2.90 2.01 -0.76
N ILE A 12 3.78 2.92 -0.38
CA ILE A 12 5.17 2.65 -0.01
C ILE A 12 5.44 3.20 1.39
N ASN A 13 6.47 2.68 2.07
CA ASN A 13 6.97 3.23 3.32
C ASN A 13 8.20 4.09 3.05
N LEU A 14 8.14 5.37 3.43
CA LEU A 14 9.28 6.30 3.39
C LEU A 14 10.20 6.07 4.59
N SER A 15 9.62 5.73 5.75
CA SER A 15 10.30 5.10 6.87
C SER A 15 9.45 3.99 7.45
N LEU A 16 10.09 2.99 8.03
CA LEU A 16 9.43 1.91 8.76
C LEU A 16 10.30 1.46 9.91
N ASP A 17 9.78 1.62 11.14
CA ASP A 17 10.37 1.07 12.36
C ASP A 17 9.35 0.21 13.11
N VAL A 18 9.87 -0.78 13.86
CA VAL A 18 9.13 -1.60 14.82
C VAL A 18 9.59 -1.17 16.21
N VAL A 19 8.77 -0.40 16.91
CA VAL A 19 9.15 0.29 18.15
C VAL A 19 8.77 -0.44 19.44
N GLY A 20 8.06 -1.56 19.29
CA GLY A 20 7.66 -2.37 20.46
C GLY A 20 6.78 -3.54 20.05
N LYS A 21 6.33 -4.29 21.06
CA LYS A 21 5.42 -5.42 20.90
C LYS A 21 4.37 -5.40 22.00
N ARG A 22 3.11 -5.59 21.65
CA ARG A 22 1.98 -5.65 22.56
C ARG A 22 1.89 -7.05 23.21
N ALA A 23 1.20 -7.14 24.34
CA ALA A 23 0.98 -8.41 25.03
C ALA A 23 0.17 -9.44 24.21
N ASP A 24 -0.64 -8.97 23.24
CA ASP A 24 -1.39 -9.81 22.30
C ASP A 24 -0.55 -10.28 21.10
N GLY A 25 0.75 -9.93 21.06
CA GLY A 25 1.70 -10.35 20.04
C GLY A 25 1.81 -9.41 18.84
N TYR A 26 0.97 -8.37 18.71
CA TYR A 26 1.10 -7.37 17.65
C TYR A 26 2.31 -6.46 17.89
N HIS A 27 3.02 -6.14 16.80
CA HIS A 27 4.12 -5.18 16.83
C HIS A 27 3.62 -3.75 16.77
N LEU A 28 4.22 -2.88 17.55
CA LEU A 28 3.99 -1.44 17.49
C LEU A 28 4.92 -0.84 16.43
N MET A 29 4.34 -0.06 15.53
CA MET A 29 4.99 0.52 14.38
C MET A 29 5.17 2.02 14.54
N ASP A 30 6.21 2.58 13.92
CA ASP A 30 6.36 4.00 13.65
C ASP A 30 6.85 4.17 12.20
N MET A 31 5.95 4.63 11.35
CA MET A 31 6.16 4.64 9.89
C MET A 31 5.78 5.98 9.30
N VAL A 32 6.39 6.34 8.17
CA VAL A 32 5.82 7.32 7.24
C VAL A 32 5.44 6.58 5.97
N MET A 33 4.16 6.63 5.63
CA MET A 33 3.60 6.01 4.44
C MET A 33 3.25 7.04 3.38
N GLN A 34 3.30 6.63 2.12
CA GLN A 34 2.91 7.42 0.95
C GLN A 34 2.06 6.58 0.00
N SER A 35 0.86 7.06 -0.35
CA SER A 35 0.08 6.51 -1.45
C SER A 35 0.72 6.86 -2.79
N VAL A 36 0.70 5.92 -3.74
CA VAL A 36 1.36 6.11 -5.04
C VAL A 36 0.41 5.84 -6.21
N SER A 37 0.72 6.38 -7.39
CA SER A 37 -0.14 6.32 -8.59
C SER A 37 -0.33 4.93 -9.17
N LEU A 38 0.46 3.94 -8.76
CA LEU A 38 0.22 2.54 -9.10
C LEU A 38 -1.06 2.08 -8.39
N CYS A 39 -2.05 1.60 -9.13
CA CYS A 39 -3.31 1.20 -8.55
C CYS A 39 -3.94 -0.01 -9.25
N ASP A 40 -4.66 -0.80 -8.49
CA ASP A 40 -5.63 -1.75 -9.00
C ASP A 40 -6.93 -1.05 -9.35
N THR A 41 -7.78 -1.67 -10.16
CA THR A 41 -9.08 -1.12 -10.49
C THR A 41 -10.17 -2.14 -10.17
N LEU A 42 -11.16 -1.71 -9.39
CA LEU A 42 -12.31 -2.52 -9.05
C LEU A 42 -13.56 -1.98 -9.74
N GLN A 43 -14.28 -2.86 -10.42
CA GLN A 43 -15.63 -2.61 -10.90
C GLN A 43 -16.60 -3.31 -9.96
N ILE A 44 -17.47 -2.55 -9.30
CA ILE A 44 -18.38 -3.05 -8.28
C ILE A 44 -19.80 -2.75 -8.74
N ALA A 45 -20.61 -3.80 -8.92
CA ALA A 45 -22.01 -3.68 -9.29
C ALA A 45 -22.90 -4.23 -8.18
N ARG A 46 -24.05 -3.56 -7.97
CA ARG A 46 -25.07 -4.01 -7.01
C ARG A 46 -25.75 -5.28 -7.51
N THR A 47 -25.95 -6.26 -6.62
CA THR A 47 -26.74 -7.47 -6.85
C THR A 47 -27.82 -7.60 -5.75
N GLU A 48 -28.81 -8.45 -5.96
CA GLU A 48 -29.87 -8.66 -4.98
C GLU A 48 -29.37 -9.43 -3.76
N LYS A 49 -28.51 -10.41 -3.97
CA LYS A 49 -27.96 -11.31 -2.94
C LYS A 49 -26.53 -11.69 -3.32
N ASP A 50 -25.82 -12.22 -2.36
CA ASP A 50 -24.49 -12.82 -2.49
C ASP A 50 -23.39 -11.89 -3.03
N VAL A 51 -22.17 -12.18 -2.64
CA VAL A 51 -20.97 -11.54 -3.14
C VAL A 51 -20.32 -12.44 -4.16
N SER A 52 -20.26 -12.00 -5.42
CA SER A 52 -19.47 -12.66 -6.46
C SER A 52 -18.17 -11.89 -6.68
N PHE A 53 -17.09 -12.62 -6.93
CA PHE A 53 -15.75 -12.03 -7.10
C PHE A 53 -15.03 -12.66 -8.29
N SER A 54 -14.32 -11.82 -9.04
CA SER A 54 -13.37 -12.26 -10.06
C SER A 54 -12.14 -11.38 -10.07
N CYS A 55 -10.97 -11.98 -10.29
CA CYS A 55 -9.69 -11.31 -10.33
C CYS A 55 -8.93 -11.65 -11.61
N SER A 56 -8.28 -10.65 -12.23
CA SER A 56 -7.42 -10.86 -13.41
C SER A 56 -6.19 -11.71 -13.10
N ASP A 57 -5.73 -11.74 -11.85
CA ASP A 57 -4.64 -12.61 -11.38
C ASP A 57 -5.22 -13.87 -10.74
N GLN A 58 -5.15 -14.97 -11.49
CA GLN A 58 -5.68 -16.29 -11.07
C GLN A 58 -4.83 -16.96 -9.98
N SER A 59 -3.64 -16.46 -9.69
CA SER A 59 -2.80 -16.97 -8.60
C SER A 59 -3.29 -16.53 -7.22
N LEU A 60 -4.17 -15.52 -7.16
CA LEU A 60 -4.77 -15.03 -5.92
C LEU A 60 -6.03 -15.82 -5.55
N PRO A 61 -6.36 -15.90 -4.24
CA PRO A 61 -7.62 -16.50 -3.81
C PRO A 61 -8.82 -15.85 -4.50
N GLN A 62 -9.74 -16.67 -5.03
CA GLN A 62 -10.96 -16.21 -5.72
C GLN A 62 -12.20 -16.24 -4.83
N GLY A 63 -12.08 -16.70 -3.58
CA GLY A 63 -13.18 -16.86 -2.61
C GLY A 63 -12.99 -16.06 -1.33
N SER A 64 -13.54 -16.60 -0.23
CA SER A 64 -13.57 -15.95 1.11
C SER A 64 -12.21 -15.63 1.71
N ASP A 65 -11.13 -16.24 1.22
CA ASP A 65 -9.76 -15.92 1.65
C ASP A 65 -9.23 -14.63 1.01
N ASN A 66 -9.91 -14.11 -0.02
CA ASN A 66 -9.56 -12.84 -0.62
C ASN A 66 -10.05 -11.67 0.25
N LEU A 67 -9.16 -10.70 0.51
CA LEU A 67 -9.47 -9.58 1.39
C LEU A 67 -10.58 -8.67 0.83
N ALA A 68 -10.70 -8.55 -0.49
CA ALA A 68 -11.81 -7.82 -1.13
C ALA A 68 -13.17 -8.49 -0.88
N VAL A 69 -13.24 -9.83 -0.90
CA VAL A 69 -14.47 -10.58 -0.58
C VAL A 69 -14.83 -10.42 0.89
N ARG A 70 -13.82 -10.52 1.77
CA ARG A 70 -14.01 -10.29 3.22
C ARG A 70 -14.49 -8.87 3.51
N ALA A 71 -13.97 -7.87 2.79
CA ALA A 71 -14.39 -6.48 2.92
C ALA A 71 -15.87 -6.29 2.55
N ALA A 72 -16.32 -6.90 1.44
CA ALA A 72 -17.73 -6.85 1.07
C ALA A 72 -18.63 -7.49 2.13
N SER A 73 -18.27 -8.67 2.62
CA SER A 73 -19.03 -9.36 3.67
C SER A 73 -19.08 -8.56 4.98
N ALA A 74 -17.96 -7.97 5.38
CA ALA A 74 -17.88 -7.13 6.56
C ALA A 74 -18.69 -5.84 6.41
N PHE A 75 -18.69 -5.24 5.22
CA PHE A 75 -19.51 -4.06 4.90
C PHE A 75 -21.01 -4.33 5.08
N PHE A 76 -21.55 -5.37 4.42
CA PHE A 76 -22.97 -5.70 4.53
C PHE A 76 -23.40 -5.99 5.96
N LYS A 77 -22.54 -6.70 6.72
CA LYS A 77 -22.79 -6.96 8.14
C LYS A 77 -22.80 -5.67 8.98
N ALA A 78 -21.84 -4.78 8.78
CA ALA A 78 -21.73 -3.53 9.54
C ALA A 78 -22.85 -2.55 9.20
N ALA A 79 -23.22 -2.43 7.92
CA ALA A 79 -24.29 -1.56 7.46
C ALA A 79 -25.71 -2.09 7.79
N GLY A 80 -25.83 -3.37 8.18
CA GLY A 80 -27.13 -3.99 8.51
C GLY A 80 -28.08 -4.08 7.31
N ILE A 81 -27.56 -4.13 6.09
CA ILE A 81 -28.34 -4.14 4.85
C ILE A 81 -28.34 -5.52 4.20
N ALA A 82 -29.51 -5.92 3.69
CA ALA A 82 -29.62 -7.06 2.80
C ALA A 82 -29.23 -6.63 1.39
N GLY A 83 -28.31 -7.37 0.76
CA GLY A 83 -27.83 -7.07 -0.59
C GLY A 83 -26.62 -7.89 -0.93
N GLY A 84 -26.11 -7.70 -2.15
CA GLY A 84 -24.92 -8.37 -2.63
C GLY A 84 -24.12 -7.50 -3.60
N ALA A 85 -22.97 -7.98 -3.99
CA ALA A 85 -22.10 -7.25 -4.92
C ALA A 85 -21.43 -8.20 -5.91
N SER A 86 -21.31 -7.76 -7.16
CA SER A 86 -20.36 -8.35 -8.11
C SER A 86 -19.11 -7.47 -8.13
N VAL A 87 -17.97 -8.04 -7.75
CA VAL A 87 -16.68 -7.36 -7.69
C VAL A 87 -15.74 -7.95 -8.72
N ARG A 88 -15.33 -7.14 -9.70
CA ARG A 88 -14.30 -7.48 -10.69
C ARG A 88 -13.04 -6.70 -10.42
N LEU A 89 -11.95 -7.38 -10.07
CA LEU A 89 -10.65 -6.82 -9.73
C LEU A 89 -9.66 -6.97 -10.90
N ILE A 90 -9.07 -5.87 -11.32
CA ILE A 90 -7.98 -5.83 -12.29
C ILE A 90 -6.70 -5.48 -11.53
N LYS A 91 -5.85 -6.49 -11.31
CA LYS A 91 -4.58 -6.35 -10.58
C LYS A 91 -3.48 -5.73 -11.43
N ARG A 92 -2.77 -4.77 -10.83
CA ARG A 92 -1.54 -4.15 -11.32
C ARG A 92 -0.51 -3.99 -10.21
N ILE A 93 -0.94 -3.90 -8.95
CA ILE A 93 -0.06 -3.86 -7.80
C ILE A 93 0.55 -5.26 -7.61
N PRO A 94 1.88 -5.40 -7.61
CA PRO A 94 2.53 -6.70 -7.45
C PRO A 94 2.14 -7.38 -6.14
N SER A 95 1.81 -8.66 -6.20
CA SER A 95 1.45 -9.44 -5.01
C SER A 95 2.69 -9.79 -4.18
N GLY A 96 2.57 -9.80 -2.85
CA GLY A 96 3.67 -10.11 -1.92
C GLY A 96 4.85 -9.14 -2.08
N ALA A 97 4.56 -7.86 -2.25
CA ALA A 97 5.51 -6.82 -2.64
C ALA A 97 5.79 -5.77 -1.53
N GLY A 98 5.11 -5.83 -0.38
CA GLY A 98 5.19 -4.79 0.65
C GLY A 98 4.43 -3.50 0.30
N MET A 99 3.62 -3.51 -0.77
CA MET A 99 2.88 -2.35 -1.29
C MET A 99 1.39 -2.33 -0.90
N ALA A 100 0.96 -3.21 -0.01
CA ALA A 100 -0.40 -3.33 0.54
C ALA A 100 -1.52 -3.53 -0.51
N GLY A 101 -1.26 -4.22 -1.63
CA GLY A 101 -2.25 -4.39 -2.71
C GLY A 101 -3.58 -4.98 -2.24
N GLY A 102 -3.58 -6.04 -1.43
CA GLY A 102 -4.80 -6.63 -0.89
C GLY A 102 -5.57 -5.68 0.06
N SER A 103 -4.86 -4.88 0.85
CA SER A 103 -5.47 -3.87 1.73
C SER A 103 -6.06 -2.71 0.93
N ALA A 104 -5.41 -2.32 -0.17
CA ALA A 104 -5.92 -1.34 -1.11
C ALA A 104 -7.21 -1.83 -1.80
N ASP A 105 -7.24 -3.11 -2.21
CA ASP A 105 -8.43 -3.73 -2.79
C ASP A 105 -9.60 -3.75 -1.80
N ALA A 106 -9.33 -4.11 -0.54
CA ALA A 106 -10.34 -4.09 0.53
C ALA A 106 -10.87 -2.66 0.78
N ALA A 107 -9.99 -1.67 0.86
CA ALA A 107 -10.37 -0.27 1.00
C ALA A 107 -11.26 0.20 -0.15
N ALA A 108 -10.90 -0.17 -1.39
CA ALA A 108 -11.69 0.16 -2.58
C ALA A 108 -13.08 -0.49 -2.56
N VAL A 109 -13.21 -1.72 -2.07
CA VAL A 109 -14.52 -2.37 -1.87
C VAL A 109 -15.36 -1.60 -0.86
N LEU A 110 -14.80 -1.21 0.29
CA LEU A 110 -15.52 -0.45 1.32
C LEU A 110 -16.02 0.90 0.77
N VAL A 111 -15.14 1.66 0.09
CA VAL A 111 -15.48 2.95 -0.55
C VAL A 111 -16.56 2.75 -1.62
N GLY A 112 -16.37 1.74 -2.48
CA GLY A 112 -17.30 1.47 -3.58
C GLY A 112 -18.68 1.06 -3.11
N LEU A 113 -18.78 0.20 -2.10
CA LEU A 113 -20.06 -0.24 -1.52
C LEU A 113 -20.74 0.89 -0.76
N ASN A 114 -19.99 1.69 0.02
CA ASN A 114 -20.53 2.86 0.71
C ASN A 114 -21.22 3.82 -0.27
N ALA A 115 -20.58 4.07 -1.42
CA ALA A 115 -21.13 4.94 -2.46
C ALA A 115 -22.25 4.30 -3.27
N LEU A 116 -22.22 2.98 -3.48
CA LEU A 116 -23.19 2.24 -4.28
C LEU A 116 -24.51 2.01 -3.53
N TYR A 117 -24.41 1.80 -2.21
CA TYR A 117 -25.55 1.58 -1.33
C TYR A 117 -26.00 2.84 -0.57
N GLU A 118 -25.28 3.97 -0.77
CA GLU A 118 -25.61 5.27 -0.16
C GLU A 118 -25.75 5.19 1.38
N THR A 119 -24.91 4.35 2.01
CA THR A 119 -24.99 4.09 3.45
C THR A 119 -24.47 5.26 4.29
N ALA A 120 -23.79 6.23 3.68
CA ALA A 120 -23.22 7.42 4.32
C ALA A 120 -22.30 7.13 5.52
N LEU A 121 -21.65 5.95 5.54
CA LEU A 121 -20.64 5.67 6.56
C LEU A 121 -19.51 6.71 6.46
N SER A 122 -19.12 7.26 7.61
CA SER A 122 -18.03 8.23 7.70
C SER A 122 -16.67 7.58 7.42
N GLN A 123 -15.67 8.43 7.19
CA GLN A 123 -14.30 7.96 7.02
C GLN A 123 -13.79 7.18 8.23
N GLU A 124 -14.16 7.63 9.45
CA GLU A 124 -13.79 6.98 10.71
C GLU A 124 -14.43 5.60 10.83
N GLU A 125 -15.71 5.46 10.47
CA GLU A 125 -16.42 4.17 10.50
C GLU A 125 -15.83 3.20 9.47
N LEU A 126 -15.51 3.67 8.26
CA LEU A 126 -14.84 2.86 7.25
C LEU A 126 -13.44 2.44 7.72
N CYS A 127 -12.66 3.32 8.35
CA CYS A 127 -11.35 2.99 8.91
C CYS A 127 -11.45 1.98 10.05
N ALA A 128 -12.42 2.13 10.95
CA ALA A 128 -12.67 1.17 12.04
C ALA A 128 -13.03 -0.22 11.48
N LEU A 129 -13.90 -0.27 10.47
CA LEU A 129 -14.24 -1.51 9.77
C LEU A 129 -13.01 -2.08 9.04
N GLY A 130 -12.26 -1.24 8.35
CA GLY A 130 -11.04 -1.59 7.62
C GLY A 130 -9.97 -2.21 8.52
N LEU A 131 -9.79 -1.70 9.73
CA LEU A 131 -8.84 -2.23 10.71
C LEU A 131 -9.14 -3.69 11.08
N THR A 132 -10.40 -4.10 11.12
CA THR A 132 -10.79 -5.51 11.37
C THR A 132 -10.37 -6.46 10.25
N LEU A 133 -10.10 -5.93 9.05
CA LEU A 133 -9.68 -6.67 7.88
C LEU A 133 -8.15 -6.75 7.76
N GLY A 134 -7.46 -5.66 8.10
CA GLY A 134 -6.00 -5.59 8.07
C GLY A 134 -5.46 -4.22 8.46
N ALA A 135 -4.27 -4.21 9.03
CA ALA A 135 -3.62 -3.03 9.60
C ALA A 135 -3.35 -1.90 8.57
N ASP A 136 -3.09 -2.24 7.30
CA ASP A 136 -2.85 -1.26 6.23
C ASP A 136 -4.15 -0.70 5.61
N VAL A 137 -5.34 -1.31 5.88
CA VAL A 137 -6.61 -0.90 5.25
C VAL A 137 -7.00 0.54 5.64
N PRO A 138 -6.87 0.98 6.91
CA PRO A 138 -7.17 2.37 7.27
C PRO A 138 -6.33 3.39 6.49
N PHE A 139 -5.02 3.12 6.31
CA PHE A 139 -4.19 3.98 5.48
C PHE A 139 -4.61 3.95 4.00
N CYS A 140 -4.95 2.78 3.45
CA CYS A 140 -5.44 2.67 2.06
C CYS A 140 -6.78 3.39 1.85
N LEU A 141 -7.59 3.60 2.88
CA LEU A 141 -8.80 4.43 2.86
C LEU A 141 -8.45 5.92 2.89
N THR A 142 -7.53 6.34 3.75
CA THR A 142 -7.14 7.73 3.97
C THR A 142 -6.19 8.24 2.88
N GLY A 143 -5.11 7.53 2.66
CA GLY A 143 -4.08 7.83 1.65
C GLY A 143 -3.25 9.08 1.93
N GLY A 144 -2.61 9.58 0.87
CA GLY A 144 -1.70 10.72 0.93
C GLY A 144 -0.34 10.38 1.53
N THR A 145 0.27 11.36 2.21
CA THR A 145 1.45 11.19 3.04
C THR A 145 1.02 11.22 4.50
N ALA A 146 1.38 10.24 5.31
CA ALA A 146 1.03 10.23 6.73
C ALA A 146 2.08 9.52 7.58
N ARG A 147 2.25 9.99 8.84
CA ARG A 147 2.86 9.19 9.88
C ARG A 147 1.82 8.20 10.40
N VAL A 148 2.21 6.95 10.50
CA VAL A 148 1.33 5.85 10.91
C VAL A 148 1.96 5.13 12.08
N THR A 149 1.22 5.04 13.19
CA THR A 149 1.68 4.42 14.45
C THR A 149 0.67 3.41 14.98
N GLY A 150 0.92 2.88 16.18
CA GLY A 150 0.13 1.79 16.73
C GLY A 150 0.45 0.47 16.02
N ILE A 151 -0.56 -0.31 15.66
CA ILE A 151 -0.41 -1.47 14.79
C ILE A 151 -0.63 -1.12 13.30
N GLY A 152 -0.92 0.18 12.98
CA GLY A 152 -1.23 0.74 11.66
C GLY A 152 -2.49 1.60 11.64
N GLU A 153 -3.15 1.78 12.79
CA GLU A 153 -4.46 2.44 12.91
C GLU A 153 -4.39 3.93 13.25
N VAL A 154 -3.29 4.39 13.84
CA VAL A 154 -3.14 5.81 14.21
C VAL A 154 -2.48 6.55 13.06
N ILE A 155 -3.26 7.32 12.32
CA ILE A 155 -2.84 8.03 11.10
C ILE A 155 -2.78 9.53 11.38
N GLU A 156 -1.58 10.11 11.30
CA GLU A 156 -1.33 11.55 11.37
C GLU A 156 -1.01 12.06 9.96
N PRO A 157 -1.91 12.80 9.29
CA PRO A 157 -1.66 13.33 7.96
C PRO A 157 -0.45 14.28 7.93
N LEU A 158 0.34 14.19 6.87
CA LEU A 158 1.44 15.08 6.53
C LEU A 158 1.12 15.83 5.23
N PRO A 159 1.78 16.97 4.95
CA PRO A 159 1.65 17.63 3.66
C PRO A 159 1.99 16.69 2.49
N ASN A 160 1.30 16.86 1.38
CA ASN A 160 1.60 16.14 0.16
C ASN A 160 3.04 16.38 -0.28
N LEU A 161 3.71 15.34 -0.75
CA LEU A 161 5.05 15.47 -1.30
C LEU A 161 5.02 16.37 -2.55
N PRO A 162 6.08 17.16 -2.79
CA PRO A 162 6.26 17.84 -4.06
C PRO A 162 6.31 16.85 -5.22
N PRO A 163 6.11 17.31 -6.48
CA PRO A 163 6.25 16.45 -7.65
C PRO A 163 7.59 15.72 -7.65
N CYS A 164 7.52 14.41 -7.60
CA CYS A 164 8.68 13.51 -7.63
C CYS A 164 8.27 12.16 -8.24
N PHE A 165 9.26 11.31 -8.47
CA PHE A 165 9.08 10.01 -9.12
C PHE A 165 9.76 8.91 -8.30
N PHE A 166 9.17 7.75 -8.31
CA PHE A 166 9.73 6.55 -7.73
C PHE A 166 9.99 5.54 -8.84
N ALA A 167 11.21 5.02 -8.92
CA ALA A 167 11.54 3.86 -9.74
C ALA A 167 11.69 2.64 -8.84
N ALA A 168 11.03 1.55 -9.16
CA ALA A 168 10.97 0.37 -8.32
C ALA A 168 11.19 -0.92 -9.13
N VAL A 169 11.61 -1.97 -8.44
CA VAL A 169 11.66 -3.33 -8.98
C VAL A 169 11.09 -4.32 -7.97
N LYS A 170 10.30 -5.29 -8.46
CA LYS A 170 9.85 -6.47 -7.71
C LYS A 170 10.84 -7.61 -7.98
N PRO A 171 11.73 -7.96 -7.03
CA PRO A 171 12.61 -9.10 -7.17
C PRO A 171 11.87 -10.43 -7.40
N LEU A 172 12.60 -11.47 -7.82
CA LEU A 172 12.01 -12.78 -8.11
C LEU A 172 11.49 -13.50 -6.85
N PHE A 173 11.96 -13.12 -5.66
CA PHE A 173 11.50 -13.68 -4.40
C PHE A 173 10.41 -12.81 -3.75
N SER A 174 9.70 -13.40 -2.82
CA SER A 174 8.75 -12.71 -1.94
C SER A 174 9.11 -12.99 -0.49
N ILE A 175 8.85 -12.01 0.37
CA ILE A 175 9.02 -12.15 1.81
C ILE A 175 7.62 -12.10 2.42
N SER A 176 7.25 -13.12 3.20
CA SER A 176 6.01 -13.05 3.95
C SER A 176 6.15 -12.08 5.12
N THR A 177 5.10 -11.33 5.42
CA THR A 177 5.09 -10.41 6.57
C THR A 177 5.42 -11.16 7.87
N LYS A 178 4.91 -12.38 8.03
CA LYS A 178 5.20 -13.23 9.19
C LYS A 178 6.69 -13.55 9.32
N GLU A 179 7.36 -13.88 8.21
CA GLU A 179 8.81 -14.15 8.20
C GLU A 179 9.62 -12.89 8.49
N ALA A 180 9.24 -11.74 7.94
CA ALA A 180 9.92 -10.48 8.21
C ALA A 180 9.90 -10.13 9.71
N PHE A 181 8.75 -10.23 10.36
CA PHE A 181 8.64 -10.01 11.80
C PHE A 181 9.39 -11.07 12.62
N ALA A 182 9.34 -12.35 12.24
CA ALA A 182 10.09 -13.40 12.93
C ALA A 182 11.61 -13.17 12.85
N ARG A 183 12.13 -12.76 11.69
CA ARG A 183 13.54 -12.40 11.54
C ARG A 183 13.90 -11.15 12.36
N PHE A 184 13.02 -10.15 12.38
CA PHE A 184 13.19 -8.95 13.20
C PHE A 184 13.26 -9.29 14.70
N ASP A 185 12.34 -10.13 15.20
CA ASP A 185 12.30 -10.53 16.63
C ASP A 185 13.57 -11.27 17.07
N CYS A 186 14.27 -11.95 16.15
CA CYS A 186 15.48 -12.71 16.43
C CYS A 186 16.78 -12.00 16.01
N GLY A 187 16.68 -10.88 15.28
CA GLY A 187 17.82 -10.19 14.68
C GLY A 187 18.37 -9.07 15.56
N GLU A 188 19.61 -8.68 15.28
CA GLU A 188 20.20 -7.47 15.84
C GLU A 188 19.89 -6.26 14.95
N ILE A 189 19.39 -5.18 15.55
CA ILE A 189 19.06 -3.94 14.87
C ILE A 189 20.13 -2.90 15.20
N ALA A 190 21.05 -2.69 14.28
CA ALA A 190 22.19 -1.80 14.47
C ALA A 190 21.80 -0.31 14.40
N ALA A 191 20.79 0.04 13.59
CA ALA A 191 20.35 1.41 13.40
C ALA A 191 18.81 1.51 13.36
N ARG A 192 18.25 2.53 14.01
CA ARG A 192 16.80 2.80 13.96
C ARG A 192 16.49 3.89 12.94
N PRO A 193 15.36 3.82 12.22
CA PRO A 193 14.87 4.90 11.39
C PRO A 193 14.67 6.20 12.20
N ASP A 194 15.12 7.33 11.68
CA ASP A 194 14.70 8.65 12.20
C ASP A 194 13.40 9.08 11.51
N THR A 195 12.28 8.48 11.93
CA THR A 195 10.93 8.81 11.43
C THR A 195 10.62 10.31 11.57
N SER A 196 11.15 10.96 12.62
CA SER A 196 10.97 12.39 12.83
C SER A 196 11.69 13.22 11.76
N ALA A 197 12.88 12.81 11.31
CA ALA A 197 13.58 13.47 10.19
C ALA A 197 12.79 13.33 8.88
N VAL A 198 12.22 12.15 8.61
CA VAL A 198 11.34 11.91 7.45
C VAL A 198 10.11 12.81 7.51
N CYS A 199 9.45 12.92 8.67
CA CYS A 199 8.32 13.84 8.87
C CYS A 199 8.73 15.31 8.64
N ARG A 200 9.89 15.74 9.15
CA ARG A 200 10.40 17.10 8.92
C ARG A 200 10.68 17.37 7.45
N ALA A 201 11.29 16.42 6.74
CA ALA A 201 11.57 16.52 5.30
C ALA A 201 10.26 16.62 4.50
N ALA A 202 9.27 15.78 4.79
CA ALA A 202 7.95 15.83 4.15
C ALA A 202 7.25 17.18 4.38
N ARG A 203 7.24 17.70 5.63
CA ARG A 203 6.63 19.01 5.96
C ARG A 203 7.31 20.18 5.25
N LYS A 204 8.62 20.10 4.98
CA LYS A 204 9.38 21.11 4.23
C LYS A 204 9.33 20.94 2.72
N GLY A 205 8.86 19.81 2.22
CA GLY A 205 8.94 19.45 0.81
C GLY A 205 10.39 19.22 0.34
N ASP A 206 11.30 18.87 1.24
CA ASP A 206 12.73 18.67 0.94
C ASP A 206 12.96 17.22 0.52
N LEU A 207 12.92 16.97 -0.80
CA LEU A 207 13.08 15.64 -1.38
C LEU A 207 14.48 15.06 -1.21
N ILE A 208 15.53 15.91 -1.11
CA ILE A 208 16.90 15.43 -0.89
C ILE A 208 17.02 14.92 0.54
N LEU A 209 16.59 15.72 1.52
CA LEU A 209 16.58 15.29 2.92
C LEU A 209 15.70 14.07 3.13
N LEU A 210 14.54 14.00 2.44
CA LEU A 210 13.65 12.84 2.47
C LEU A 210 14.38 11.59 1.98
N GLY A 211 15.03 11.67 0.81
CA GLY A 211 15.77 10.58 0.23
C GLY A 211 16.90 10.06 1.13
N GLN A 212 17.65 10.97 1.75
CA GLN A 212 18.75 10.64 2.67
C GLN A 212 18.28 9.93 3.95
N ASN A 213 17.01 10.09 4.33
CA ASN A 213 16.42 9.49 5.53
C ASN A 213 15.47 8.31 5.24
N LEU A 214 15.35 7.86 3.98
CA LEU A 214 14.60 6.64 3.66
C LEU A 214 15.21 5.46 4.40
N CYS A 215 14.41 4.77 5.22
CA CYS A 215 14.91 3.68 6.04
C CYS A 215 13.79 2.67 6.34
N ASN A 216 14.15 1.39 6.33
CA ASN A 216 13.26 0.30 6.70
C ASN A 216 14.03 -0.69 7.58
N VAL A 217 13.57 -0.87 8.81
CA VAL A 217 14.23 -1.72 9.79
C VAL A 217 14.33 -3.18 9.34
N PHE A 218 13.39 -3.69 8.56
CA PHE A 218 13.42 -5.05 8.03
C PHE A 218 14.58 -5.33 7.08
N GLU A 219 15.16 -4.28 6.44
CA GLU A 219 16.35 -4.48 5.61
C GLU A 219 17.56 -4.98 6.38
N GLN A 220 17.63 -4.71 7.69
CA GLN A 220 18.77 -5.12 8.52
C GLN A 220 18.77 -6.62 8.84
N THR A 221 17.60 -7.25 8.73
CA THR A 221 17.44 -8.70 8.93
C THR A 221 17.23 -9.46 7.62
N GLU A 222 17.20 -8.74 6.48
CA GLU A 222 17.08 -9.34 5.15
C GLU A 222 18.49 -9.57 4.56
N THR A 223 18.77 -10.82 4.24
CA THR A 223 20.10 -11.25 3.79
C THR A 223 20.24 -11.42 2.26
N ALA A 224 19.15 -11.19 1.50
CA ALA A 224 19.18 -11.38 0.05
C ALA A 224 20.16 -10.40 -0.63
N PRO A 225 21.26 -10.89 -1.29
CA PRO A 225 22.27 -10.00 -1.88
C PRO A 225 21.72 -9.07 -2.97
N VAL A 226 20.60 -9.44 -3.60
CA VAL A 226 19.97 -8.64 -4.65
C VAL A 226 19.44 -7.30 -4.10
N LEU A 227 19.05 -7.22 -2.83
CA LEU A 227 18.58 -5.99 -2.18
C LEU A 227 19.65 -4.89 -2.30
N GLN A 228 20.88 -5.18 -1.88
CA GLN A 228 21.99 -4.21 -1.93
C GLN A 228 22.37 -3.85 -3.38
N LYS A 229 22.36 -4.82 -4.31
CA LYS A 229 22.65 -4.57 -5.73
C LYS A 229 21.61 -3.62 -6.36
N VAL A 230 20.33 -3.81 -6.06
CA VAL A 230 19.26 -2.94 -6.55
C VAL A 230 19.42 -1.53 -5.96
N LYS A 231 19.61 -1.40 -4.65
CA LYS A 231 19.81 -0.09 -4.00
C LYS A 231 21.01 0.66 -4.60
N GLN A 232 22.15 0.01 -4.74
CA GLN A 232 23.34 0.61 -5.36
C GLN A 232 23.07 1.04 -6.81
N THR A 233 22.35 0.23 -7.60
CA THR A 233 22.00 0.58 -8.97
C THR A 233 21.09 1.81 -9.01
N LEU A 234 20.04 1.88 -8.17
CA LEU A 234 19.15 3.05 -8.08
C LEU A 234 19.91 4.32 -7.68
N LEU A 235 20.81 4.23 -6.68
CA LEU A 235 21.65 5.35 -6.25
C LEU A 235 22.60 5.80 -7.37
N SER A 236 23.25 4.87 -8.10
CA SER A 236 24.12 5.21 -9.22
C SER A 236 23.38 5.87 -10.39
N CYS A 237 22.07 5.64 -10.51
CA CYS A 237 21.19 6.34 -11.46
C CYS A 237 20.72 7.72 -10.96
N GLY A 238 21.18 8.19 -9.80
CA GLY A 238 20.88 9.51 -9.26
C GLY A 238 19.65 9.56 -8.34
N ALA A 239 19.24 8.45 -7.75
CA ALA A 239 18.24 8.47 -6.69
C ALA A 239 18.73 9.26 -5.47
N TYR A 240 17.88 10.06 -4.87
CA TYR A 240 18.16 10.74 -3.60
C TYR A 240 18.28 9.78 -2.41
N GLY A 241 17.68 8.59 -2.55
CA GLY A 241 17.76 7.48 -1.63
C GLY A 241 17.06 6.26 -2.21
N ALA A 242 17.36 5.08 -1.67
CA ALA A 242 16.75 3.82 -2.09
C ALA A 242 16.48 2.90 -0.90
N VAL A 243 15.29 2.29 -0.85
CA VAL A 243 14.81 1.50 0.29
C VAL A 243 13.82 0.42 -0.15
N MET A 244 13.72 -0.65 0.63
CA MET A 244 12.67 -1.66 0.51
C MET A 244 11.37 -1.16 1.17
N THR A 245 10.22 -1.42 0.57
CA THR A 245 8.92 -1.05 1.17
C THR A 245 8.27 -2.20 1.92
N GLY A 246 7.65 -1.90 3.07
CA GLY A 246 6.95 -2.88 3.90
C GLY A 246 7.86 -4.02 4.33
N SER A 247 7.30 -5.23 4.42
CA SER A 247 8.08 -6.46 4.64
C SER A 247 8.89 -6.90 3.41
N GLY A 248 8.80 -6.16 2.31
CA GLY A 248 9.44 -6.50 1.04
C GLY A 248 8.51 -7.26 0.10
N SER A 249 9.00 -7.60 -1.07
CA SER A 249 10.38 -7.49 -1.55
C SER A 249 10.62 -6.32 -2.50
N VAL A 250 9.61 -5.45 -2.79
CA VAL A 250 9.84 -4.30 -3.67
C VAL A 250 10.85 -3.33 -3.07
N ILE A 251 11.82 -2.94 -3.91
CA ILE A 251 12.83 -1.93 -3.61
C ILE A 251 12.60 -0.76 -4.56
N TYR A 252 12.63 0.45 -4.04
CA TYR A 252 12.43 1.65 -4.83
C TYR A 252 13.47 2.73 -4.52
N GLY A 253 13.64 3.65 -5.48
CA GLY A 253 14.44 4.87 -5.33
C GLY A 253 13.60 6.12 -5.59
N LEU A 254 13.94 7.23 -4.94
CA LEU A 254 13.29 8.54 -5.07
C LEU A 254 14.07 9.42 -6.06
N PHE A 255 13.39 9.97 -7.07
CA PHE A 255 13.97 10.75 -8.15
C PHE A 255 13.28 12.11 -8.34
N PRO A 256 14.02 13.16 -8.77
CA PRO A 256 13.45 14.48 -9.01
C PRO A 256 12.62 14.59 -10.29
N ASN A 257 12.85 13.72 -11.27
CA ASN A 257 12.19 13.81 -12.57
C ASN A 257 11.94 12.44 -13.20
N ARG A 258 10.99 12.40 -14.12
CA ARG A 258 10.54 11.19 -14.82
C ARG A 258 11.66 10.50 -15.60
N LYS A 259 12.47 11.26 -16.33
CA LYS A 259 13.53 10.71 -17.20
C LYS A 259 14.55 9.88 -16.41
N GLN A 260 14.99 10.40 -15.27
CA GLN A 260 15.92 9.66 -14.39
C GLN A 260 15.25 8.42 -13.79
N ALA A 261 13.98 8.52 -13.36
CA ALA A 261 13.25 7.39 -12.81
C ALA A 261 13.05 6.27 -13.86
N GLU A 262 12.72 6.61 -15.10
CA GLU A 262 12.57 5.64 -16.20
C GLU A 262 13.90 4.95 -16.53
N ALA A 263 14.99 5.70 -16.64
CA ALA A 263 16.33 5.13 -16.86
C ALA A 263 16.74 4.19 -15.70
N ALA A 264 16.42 4.56 -14.46
CA ALA A 264 16.70 3.73 -13.29
C ALA A 264 15.84 2.46 -13.28
N ALA A 265 14.55 2.57 -13.63
CA ALA A 265 13.65 1.41 -13.74
C ALA A 265 14.16 0.41 -14.81
N ASP A 266 14.65 0.91 -15.95
CA ASP A 266 15.29 0.07 -16.98
C ASP A 266 16.57 -0.60 -16.46
N ALA A 267 17.42 0.13 -15.71
CA ALA A 267 18.66 -0.41 -15.16
C ALA A 267 18.42 -1.53 -14.12
N VAL A 268 17.34 -1.43 -13.32
CA VAL A 268 17.02 -2.43 -12.29
C VAL A 268 16.15 -3.58 -12.80
N ARG A 269 15.59 -3.51 -14.01
CA ARG A 269 14.70 -4.53 -14.58
C ARG A 269 15.31 -5.94 -14.56
N ARG A 270 16.62 -6.05 -14.77
CA ARG A 270 17.36 -7.33 -14.73
C ARG A 270 17.31 -8.06 -13.37
N PHE A 271 16.93 -7.38 -12.29
CA PHE A 271 16.91 -7.96 -10.94
C PHE A 271 15.53 -8.50 -10.52
N GLY A 272 14.50 -8.36 -11.35
CA GLY A 272 13.14 -8.75 -10.94
C GLY A 272 12.22 -9.15 -12.07
N LYS A 273 10.96 -9.43 -11.69
CA LYS A 273 9.89 -9.79 -12.62
C LYS A 273 9.41 -8.58 -13.43
N GLU A 274 9.36 -7.44 -12.77
CA GLU A 274 8.87 -6.18 -13.35
C GLU A 274 9.57 -4.99 -12.70
N SER A 275 9.73 -3.93 -13.46
CA SER A 275 10.16 -2.62 -13.00
C SER A 275 9.04 -1.62 -13.23
N LEU A 276 8.89 -0.68 -12.31
CA LEU A 276 7.75 0.23 -12.23
C LEU A 276 8.25 1.66 -12.05
N VAL A 277 7.51 2.63 -12.60
CA VAL A 277 7.67 4.05 -12.29
C VAL A 277 6.31 4.59 -11.86
N PHE A 278 6.28 5.28 -10.72
CA PHE A 278 5.06 5.86 -10.17
C PHE A 278 5.35 7.17 -9.43
N THR A 279 4.30 7.91 -9.12
CA THR A 279 4.35 9.22 -8.45
C THR A 279 3.57 9.18 -7.14
N PRO A 280 3.81 10.09 -6.18
CA PRO A 280 2.93 10.23 -5.03
C PRO A 280 1.54 10.69 -5.45
N VAL A 281 0.51 10.25 -4.71
CA VAL A 281 -0.87 10.72 -4.84
C VAL A 281 -1.41 11.17 -3.48
N PRO A 282 -2.33 12.16 -3.45
CA PRO A 282 -2.77 12.79 -2.19
C PRO A 282 -3.93 12.07 -1.50
N HIS A 283 -4.36 10.92 -2.00
CA HIS A 283 -5.56 10.23 -1.53
C HIS A 283 -5.38 8.70 -1.51
N GLY A 284 -6.25 8.02 -0.79
CA GLY A 284 -6.41 6.57 -0.79
C GLY A 284 -7.39 6.09 -1.87
N ALA A 285 -8.08 4.99 -1.59
CA ALA A 285 -9.08 4.44 -2.50
C ALA A 285 -10.09 5.50 -2.92
N SER A 286 -10.33 5.65 -4.22
CA SER A 286 -11.20 6.71 -4.75
C SER A 286 -12.07 6.25 -5.91
N ILE A 287 -13.28 6.80 -5.99
CA ILE A 287 -14.21 6.52 -7.07
C ILE A 287 -13.71 7.20 -8.34
N ALA A 288 -13.45 6.39 -9.38
CA ALA A 288 -13.07 6.87 -10.70
C ALA A 288 -14.29 7.21 -11.57
N SER A 289 -15.38 6.43 -11.46
CA SER A 289 -16.62 6.69 -12.17
C SER A 289 -17.82 6.02 -11.49
N LYS A 290 -19.01 6.62 -11.69
CA LYS A 290 -20.31 6.03 -11.33
C LYS A 290 -21.15 5.91 -12.60
N HIS A 291 -21.71 4.74 -12.83
CA HIS A 291 -22.61 4.49 -13.97
C HIS A 291 -23.96 4.02 -13.42
N GLN A 292 -25.02 4.75 -13.76
CA GLN A 292 -26.39 4.26 -13.62
C GLN A 292 -26.79 3.71 -14.99
N THR A 293 -27.10 2.45 -15.10
CA THR A 293 -27.77 1.91 -16.28
C THR A 293 -29.18 2.49 -16.26
N VAL A 294 -29.46 3.41 -17.14
CA VAL A 294 -30.85 3.80 -17.45
C VAL A 294 -31.49 2.57 -18.08
N GLU A 295 -32.50 2.03 -17.42
CA GLU A 295 -33.39 1.00 -18.00
C GLU A 295 -34.19 1.60 -19.13
#